data_a0f4cdb3e84c3b0ff27d909fc51ebc75
#
_entry.id   a0f4cdb3e84c3b0ff27d909fc51ebc75
#
_cell.length_a   1.000
_cell.length_b   1.000
_cell.length_c   1.000
_cell.angle_alpha   90.00
_cell.angle_beta   90.00
_cell.angle_gamma   90.00
#
_symmetry.space_group_name_H-M   'P 1'
#
loop_
_entity.id
_entity.type
_entity.pdbx_description
1 polymer ?
#
loop_
_entity_poly.entity_id
_entity_poly.type
_entity_poly.pdbx_seq_one_letter_code
_entity_poly.pdbx_strand_id
1 'polypeptide(L)' 'MTEKTILTVNDMTCSHCVGTVTKALQEALPGADIAVDLASHTVSFTGDKATGEAAIRDAGYTPEAAR' A
#
# COMPACT_ATOMS: atom_id res chain seq x y z
N MET A 1 -16.31 -11.51 -5.39
CA MET A 1 -15.07 -12.05 -4.89
C MET A 1 -14.04 -10.96 -4.69
N THR A 2 -13.39 -11.00 -3.55
CA THR A 2 -12.46 -9.95 -3.18
C THR A 2 -11.05 -10.39 -3.54
N GLU A 3 -10.38 -9.62 -4.37
CA GLU A 3 -8.98 -9.90 -4.71
C GLU A 3 -8.10 -8.90 -4.03
N LYS A 4 -7.01 -9.40 -3.45
CA LYS A 4 -6.03 -8.52 -2.85
C LYS A 4 -4.99 -8.13 -3.87
N THR A 5 -4.71 -6.84 -3.92
CA THR A 5 -3.64 -6.30 -4.74
C THR A 5 -2.39 -6.20 -3.86
N ILE A 6 -1.28 -6.71 -4.35
CA ILE A 6 -0.03 -6.68 -3.59
C ILE A 6 0.96 -5.82 -4.35
N LEU A 7 1.52 -4.85 -3.65
CA LEU A 7 2.52 -3.95 -4.22
C LEU A 7 3.77 -3.99 -3.37
N THR A 8 4.92 -3.88 -4.02
CA THR A 8 6.20 -3.78 -3.32
C THR A 8 6.56 -2.31 -3.19
N VAL A 9 6.88 -1.88 -1.99
CA VAL A 9 7.27 -0.49 -1.71
C VAL A 9 8.65 -0.52 -1.07
N ASN A 10 9.68 -0.50 -1.91
CA ASN A 10 11.06 -0.63 -1.43
C ASN A 10 11.50 0.54 -0.59
N ASP A 11 10.88 1.70 -0.75
CA ASP A 11 11.20 2.89 0.03
C ASP A 11 10.67 2.82 1.46
N MET A 12 9.84 1.83 1.75
CA MET A 12 9.21 1.69 3.06
C MET A 12 10.15 0.91 3.96
N THR A 13 10.99 1.63 4.70
CA THR A 13 12.08 1.00 5.46
C THR A 13 11.94 1.15 6.97
N CYS A 14 10.89 1.80 7.46
CA CYS A 14 10.72 1.99 8.91
C CYS A 14 9.23 1.95 9.28
N SER A 15 8.96 1.83 10.59
CA SER A 15 7.58 1.78 11.08
C SER A 15 6.80 3.03 10.74
N HIS A 16 7.47 4.18 10.76
CA HIS A 16 6.80 5.43 10.42
C HIS A 16 6.30 5.39 8.97
N CYS A 17 7.10 4.83 8.08
CA CYS A 17 6.71 4.69 6.68
C CYS A 17 5.49 3.79 6.54
N VAL A 18 5.46 2.70 7.30
CA VAL A 18 4.32 1.79 7.31
C VAL A 18 3.04 2.55 7.68
N GLY A 19 3.12 3.37 8.74
CA GLY A 19 1.96 4.15 9.17
C GLY A 19 1.50 5.15 8.12
N THR A 20 2.46 5.80 7.47
CA THR A 20 2.14 6.78 6.43
C THR A 20 1.45 6.12 5.24
N VAL A 21 1.98 5.00 4.77
CA VAL A 21 1.40 4.28 3.64
C VAL A 21 0.02 3.74 4.01
N THR A 22 -0.11 3.16 5.20
CA THR A 22 -1.39 2.63 5.66
C THR A 22 -2.45 3.72 5.68
N LYS A 23 -2.10 4.87 6.24
CA LYS A 23 -3.04 5.97 6.33
C LYS A 23 -3.45 6.46 4.95
N ALA A 24 -2.49 6.58 4.04
CA ALA A 24 -2.78 7.02 2.68
C ALA A 24 -3.75 6.06 2.00
N LEU A 25 -3.55 4.76 2.18
CA LEU A 25 -4.44 3.77 1.58
C LEU A 25 -5.82 3.80 2.23
N GLN A 26 -5.89 3.99 3.53
CA GLN A 26 -7.18 4.08 4.22
C GLN A 26 -8.00 5.26 3.72
N GLU A 27 -7.34 6.37 3.43
CA GLU A 27 -8.02 7.55 2.91
C GLU A 27 -8.46 7.38 1.46
N ALA A 28 -7.64 6.71 0.67
CA ALA A 28 -7.95 6.49 -0.74
C ALA A 28 -8.97 5.37 -0.93
N LEU A 29 -8.93 4.36 -0.07
CA LEU A 29 -9.78 3.18 -0.18
C LEU A 29 -10.48 2.93 1.16
N PRO A 30 -11.46 3.76 1.52
CA PRO A 30 -12.16 3.60 2.80
C PRO A 30 -12.84 2.23 2.86
N GLY A 31 -12.65 1.54 3.97
CA GLY A 31 -13.28 0.23 4.17
C GLY A 31 -12.53 -0.93 3.56
N ALA A 32 -11.41 -0.68 2.86
CA ALA A 32 -10.63 -1.77 2.28
C ALA A 32 -9.79 -2.45 3.36
N ASP A 33 -9.54 -3.74 3.16
CA ASP A 33 -8.61 -4.48 4.00
C ASP A 33 -7.19 -4.11 3.58
N ILE A 34 -6.44 -3.53 4.50
CA ILE A 34 -5.09 -3.09 4.21
C ILE A 34 -4.14 -3.82 5.15
N ALA A 35 -3.13 -4.46 4.58
CA ALA A 35 -2.09 -5.13 5.34
C ALA A 35 -0.74 -4.69 4.80
N VAL A 36 0.18 -4.39 5.72
CA VAL A 36 1.52 -3.94 5.35
C VAL A 36 2.52 -4.85 6.03
N ASP A 37 3.48 -5.34 5.25
CA ASP A 37 4.55 -6.18 5.77
C ASP A 37 5.87 -5.46 5.54
N LEU A 38 6.43 -4.94 6.63
CA LEU A 38 7.69 -4.21 6.54
C LEU A 38 8.85 -5.13 6.20
N ALA A 39 8.83 -6.36 6.68
CA ALA A 39 9.92 -7.29 6.45
C ALA A 39 10.11 -7.59 4.97
N SER A 40 9.01 -7.69 4.23
CA SER A 40 9.07 -7.97 2.80
C SER A 40 8.85 -6.72 1.94
N HIS A 41 8.64 -5.56 2.57
CA HIS A 41 8.38 -4.30 1.88
C HIS A 41 7.15 -4.40 0.98
N THR A 42 6.14 -5.12 1.43
CA THR A 42 4.92 -5.31 0.62
C THR A 42 3.72 -4.69 1.30
N VAL A 43 2.80 -4.25 0.47
CA VAL A 43 1.52 -3.71 0.91
C VAL A 43 0.44 -4.45 0.16
N SER A 44 -0.54 -4.96 0.88
CA SER A 44 -1.68 -5.61 0.23
C SER A 44 -2.97 -4.90 0.65
N PHE A 45 -3.90 -4.81 -0.27
CA PHE A 45 -5.17 -4.18 -0.01
C PHE A 45 -6.23 -4.72 -0.97
N THR A 46 -7.49 -4.59 -0.56
CA THR A 46 -8.61 -4.92 -1.44
C THR A 46 -9.09 -3.64 -2.08
N GLY A 47 -9.18 -3.62 -3.41
CA GLY A 47 -9.64 -2.45 -4.13
C GLY A 47 -8.89 -2.25 -5.41
N ASP A 48 -9.05 -1.04 -5.98
CA ASP A 48 -8.47 -0.73 -7.26
C ASP A 48 -6.96 -0.51 -7.13
N LYS A 49 -6.21 -1.25 -7.93
CA LYS A 49 -4.75 -1.16 -7.91
C LYS A 49 -4.27 0.25 -8.24
N ALA A 50 -4.86 0.87 -9.25
CA ALA A 50 -4.44 2.20 -9.67
C ALA A 50 -4.66 3.22 -8.56
N THR A 51 -5.79 3.11 -7.86
CA THR A 51 -6.08 4.01 -6.74
C THR A 51 -5.06 3.83 -5.63
N GLY A 52 -4.74 2.59 -5.30
CA GLY A 52 -3.75 2.31 -4.27
C GLY A 52 -2.37 2.80 -4.65
N GLU A 53 -1.97 2.59 -5.90
CA GLU A 53 -0.67 3.09 -6.37
C GLU A 53 -0.60 4.61 -6.27
N ALA A 54 -1.66 5.29 -6.68
CA ALA A 54 -1.68 6.74 -6.62
C ALA A 54 -1.58 7.24 -5.18
N ALA A 55 -2.25 6.57 -4.25
CA ALA A 55 -2.19 6.94 -2.85
C ALA A 55 -0.77 6.79 -2.30
N ILE A 56 -0.10 5.71 -2.66
CA ILE A 56 1.27 5.47 -2.19
C ILE A 56 2.22 6.50 -2.78
N ARG A 57 2.05 6.84 -4.04
CA ARG A 57 2.88 7.87 -4.68
C ARG A 57 2.65 9.23 -4.03
N ASP A 58 1.41 9.56 -3.72
CA ASP A 58 1.10 10.81 -3.04
C ASP A 58 1.74 10.88 -1.66
N ALA A 59 1.93 9.73 -1.03
CA ALA A 59 2.60 9.69 0.28
C ALA A 59 4.11 9.83 0.17
N GLY A 60 4.65 9.83 -1.05
CA GLY A 60 6.07 10.01 -1.26
C GLY A 60 6.84 8.73 -1.48
N TYR A 61 6.16 7.64 -1.78
CA TYR A 61 6.80 6.33 -1.97
C TYR A 61 6.61 5.85 -3.39
N THR A 62 7.38 4.83 -3.77
CA THR A 62 7.34 4.29 -5.13
C THR A 62 6.80 2.87 -5.09
N PRO A 63 5.52 2.68 -5.44
CA PRO A 63 4.95 1.34 -5.47
C PRO A 63 5.34 0.61 -6.75
N GLU A 64 5.59 -0.69 -6.63
CA GLU A 64 5.88 -1.55 -7.76
C GLU A 64 4.98 -2.76 -7.67
N ALA A 65 4.56 -3.28 -8.80
CA ALA A 65 3.75 -4.48 -8.82
C ALA A 65 4.57 -5.65 -8.27
N ALA A 66 4.03 -6.35 -7.29
CA ALA A 66 4.74 -7.46 -6.67
C ALA A 66 4.70 -8.72 -7.53
N ARG A 67 3.88 -8.73 -8.55
CA ARG A 67 3.70 -9.93 -9.38
C ARG A 67 3.68 -9.56 -10.83
#